data_7fa2576d72cc3b79e114926828c30ac8
#
_entry.id   7fa2576d72cc3b79e114926828c30ac8
#
_cell.length_a   1.000
_cell.length_b   1.000
_cell.length_c   1.000
_cell.angle_alpha   90.00
_cell.angle_beta   90.00
_cell.angle_gamma   90.00
#
_symmetry.space_group_name_H-M   'P 1'
#
loop_
_entity.id
_entity.type
_entity.pdbx_description
1 polymer ?
#
loop_
_entity_poly.entity_id
_entity_poly.type
_entity_poly.pdbx_seq_one_letter_code
_entity_poly.pdbx_strand_id
1 'polypeptide(L)'
;MIFGNEVGGARPWEGYLDSVAIYSRFIDHKEAAKKFRLASERIAQRPKIERKVVKAEMLHKVESPPVEAITPYRRALVINRYRVTEASDSTLVNQTVQVAEWALLDAKIPTSYARAKPGEVREMNLEPYDAHPQLESERLASDIPSLEEEVYYSVSSGH
;
A
#
# COMPACT_ATOMS: atom_id res chain seq x y z
N MET A 1 20.39 11.56 -6.32
CA MET A 1 19.59 11.43 -7.56
C MET A 1 18.13 11.55 -7.13
N ILE A 2 17.32 12.37 -7.82
CA ILE A 2 15.91 12.59 -7.51
C ILE A 2 15.08 12.05 -8.66
N PHE A 3 14.09 11.22 -8.37
CA PHE A 3 13.11 10.73 -9.33
C PHE A 3 11.72 11.26 -8.98
N GLY A 4 11.00 11.74 -9.98
CA GLY A 4 9.58 12.08 -9.85
C GLY A 4 9.27 13.52 -9.45
N ASN A 5 10.20 14.28 -8.88
CA ASN A 5 9.97 15.66 -8.50
C ASN A 5 11.14 16.56 -8.90
N GLU A 6 10.85 17.84 -9.14
CA GLU A 6 11.90 18.87 -9.18
C GLU A 6 12.52 19.07 -7.79
N VAL A 7 13.77 19.56 -7.80
CA VAL A 7 14.39 20.06 -6.58
C VAL A 7 13.55 21.24 -6.07
N GLY A 8 12.98 21.08 -4.85
CA GLY A 8 12.07 22.07 -4.27
C GLY A 8 10.58 21.70 -4.32
N GLY A 9 10.19 20.61 -5.01
CA GLY A 9 8.83 20.07 -4.98
C GLY A 9 7.75 20.89 -5.73
N ALA A 10 8.15 21.86 -6.54
CA ALA A 10 7.23 22.78 -7.19
C ALA A 10 6.34 22.13 -8.26
N ARG A 11 6.77 21.01 -8.85
CA ARG A 11 6.04 20.23 -9.85
C ARG A 11 6.09 18.74 -9.47
N PRO A 12 5.17 18.26 -8.62
CA PRO A 12 5.10 16.86 -8.26
C PRO A 12 4.78 16.04 -9.53
N TRP A 13 5.52 14.94 -9.70
CA TRP A 13 5.22 13.95 -10.72
C TRP A 13 4.27 12.90 -10.14
N GLU A 14 3.20 12.62 -10.84
CA GLU A 14 2.26 11.55 -10.50
C GLU A 14 2.41 10.40 -11.48
N GLY A 15 2.68 9.20 -10.98
CA GLY A 15 2.84 8.01 -11.81
C GLY A 15 3.63 6.91 -11.13
N TYR A 16 3.92 5.86 -11.89
CA TYR A 16 4.68 4.71 -11.43
C TYR A 16 6.05 4.68 -12.07
N LEU A 17 7.08 4.41 -11.27
CA LEU A 17 8.43 4.13 -11.74
C LEU A 17 8.68 2.64 -11.61
N ASP A 18 9.00 2.00 -12.73
CA ASP A 18 9.39 0.60 -12.77
C ASP A 18 10.75 0.46 -13.44
N SER A 19 11.60 -0.40 -12.87
CA SER A 19 12.85 -0.85 -13.49
C SER A 19 13.79 0.28 -13.92
N VAL A 20 14.12 1.17 -12.99
CA VAL A 20 15.16 2.19 -13.23
C VAL A 20 16.52 1.52 -13.35
N ALA A 21 17.25 1.81 -14.44
CA ALA A 21 18.58 1.29 -14.66
C ALA A 21 19.56 2.43 -15.00
N ILE A 22 20.74 2.38 -14.37
CA ILE A 22 21.83 3.33 -14.59
C ILE A 22 22.97 2.56 -15.25
N TYR A 23 23.50 3.10 -16.33
CA TYR A 23 24.58 2.49 -17.08
C TYR A 23 25.82 3.36 -17.04
N SER A 24 26.99 2.75 -16.90
CA SER A 24 28.30 3.42 -17.02
C SER A 24 28.77 3.61 -18.47
N ARG A 25 27.96 3.23 -19.45
CA ARG A 25 28.24 3.33 -20.88
C ARG A 25 27.10 4.02 -21.64
N PHE A 26 27.38 4.49 -22.80
CA PHE A 26 26.37 4.99 -23.73
C PHE A 26 25.43 3.85 -24.17
N ILE A 27 24.13 4.13 -24.18
CA ILE A 27 23.08 3.27 -24.72
C ILE A 27 22.49 3.98 -25.93
N ASP A 28 22.52 3.30 -27.07
CA ASP A 28 21.90 3.84 -28.27
C ASP A 28 20.37 3.74 -28.23
N HIS A 29 19.72 4.47 -29.13
CA HIS A 29 18.26 4.51 -29.21
C HIS A 29 17.62 3.11 -29.44
N LYS A 30 18.28 2.25 -30.23
CA LYS A 30 17.76 0.89 -30.53
C LYS A 30 17.82 0.01 -29.30
N GLU A 31 18.92 0.07 -28.55
CA GLU A 31 19.05 -0.67 -27.29
C GLU A 31 18.03 -0.18 -26.26
N ALA A 32 17.85 1.13 -26.10
CA ALA A 32 16.85 1.72 -25.21
C ALA A 32 15.43 1.28 -25.58
N ALA A 33 15.05 1.34 -26.84
CA ALA A 33 13.75 0.91 -27.33
C ALA A 33 13.51 -0.58 -27.12
N LYS A 34 14.53 -1.44 -27.33
CA LYS A 34 14.44 -2.88 -27.05
C LYS A 34 14.19 -3.15 -25.58
N LYS A 35 14.92 -2.49 -24.69
CA LYS A 35 14.76 -2.66 -23.23
C LYS A 35 13.39 -2.19 -22.76
N PHE A 36 12.93 -1.04 -23.26
CA PHE A 36 11.59 -0.53 -22.97
C PHE A 36 10.50 -1.52 -23.38
N ARG A 37 10.57 -2.07 -24.60
CA ARG A 37 9.62 -3.08 -25.08
C ARG A 37 9.58 -4.30 -24.16
N LEU A 38 10.75 -4.88 -23.82
CA LEU A 38 10.82 -6.04 -22.92
C LEU A 38 10.25 -5.74 -21.52
N ALA A 39 10.52 -4.54 -21.00
CA ALA A 39 9.95 -4.12 -19.72
C ALA A 39 8.43 -3.97 -19.82
N SER A 40 7.92 -3.35 -20.88
CA SER A 40 6.49 -3.16 -21.12
C SER A 40 5.74 -4.51 -21.27
N GLU A 41 6.32 -5.46 -22.01
CA GLU A 41 5.78 -6.82 -22.15
C GLU A 41 5.70 -7.52 -20.80
N ARG A 42 6.76 -7.43 -19.97
CA ARG A 42 6.78 -8.00 -18.62
C ARG A 42 5.72 -7.37 -17.72
N ILE A 43 5.55 -6.05 -17.78
CA ILE A 43 4.52 -5.33 -16.99
C ILE A 43 3.13 -5.76 -17.44
N ALA A 44 2.90 -5.87 -18.75
CA ALA A 44 1.61 -6.30 -19.31
C ALA A 44 1.23 -7.75 -18.93
N GLN A 45 2.23 -8.60 -18.65
CA GLN A 45 2.02 -10.00 -18.24
C GLN A 45 1.83 -10.15 -16.73
N ARG A 46 1.98 -9.09 -15.92
CA ARG A 46 1.74 -9.16 -14.48
C ARG A 46 0.28 -9.54 -14.22
N PRO A 47 0.05 -10.47 -13.29
CA PRO A 47 -1.31 -10.79 -12.89
C PRO A 47 -1.99 -9.52 -12.37
N LYS A 48 -3.23 -9.31 -12.78
CA LYS A 48 -4.03 -8.20 -12.27
C LYS A 48 -4.42 -8.53 -10.84
N ILE A 49 -4.01 -7.67 -9.90
CA ILE A 49 -4.42 -7.81 -8.51
C ILE A 49 -5.93 -7.56 -8.42
N GLU A 50 -6.64 -8.52 -7.82
CA GLU A 50 -8.07 -8.40 -7.60
C GLU A 50 -8.34 -7.41 -6.46
N ARG A 51 -9.13 -6.38 -6.78
CA ARG A 51 -9.55 -5.37 -5.81
C ARG A 51 -10.96 -5.67 -5.34
N LYS A 52 -11.15 -5.76 -4.04
CA LYS A 52 -12.43 -5.99 -3.38
C LYS A 52 -12.91 -4.70 -2.72
N VAL A 53 -14.06 -4.21 -3.13
CA VAL A 53 -14.69 -3.05 -2.48
C VAL A 53 -15.54 -3.57 -1.33
N VAL A 54 -15.29 -3.08 -0.12
CA VAL A 54 -15.99 -3.51 1.08
C VAL A 54 -16.46 -2.32 1.92
N LYS A 55 -17.57 -2.52 2.64
CA LYS A 55 -17.87 -1.75 3.85
C LYS A 55 -17.60 -2.64 5.04
N ALA A 56 -16.83 -2.13 5.98
CA ALA A 56 -16.44 -2.94 7.13
C ALA A 56 -16.40 -2.11 8.42
N GLU A 57 -16.90 -2.70 9.48
CA GLU A 57 -16.86 -2.17 10.84
C GLU A 57 -15.49 -2.42 11.46
N MET A 58 -14.83 -1.39 11.94
CA MET A 58 -13.57 -1.52 12.68
C MET A 58 -13.82 -2.18 14.03
N LEU A 59 -13.28 -3.38 14.25
CA LEU A 59 -13.37 -4.09 15.52
C LEU A 59 -12.24 -3.71 16.47
N HIS A 60 -11.04 -3.56 15.92
CA HIS A 60 -9.85 -3.22 16.70
C HIS A 60 -8.95 -2.29 15.89
N LYS A 61 -8.52 -1.22 16.53
CA LYS A 61 -7.56 -0.25 15.99
C LYS A 61 -6.26 -0.35 16.78
N VAL A 62 -5.17 -0.52 16.05
CA VAL A 62 -3.81 -0.41 16.60
C VAL A 62 -3.42 1.08 16.70
N GLU A 63 -2.83 1.49 17.79
CA GLU A 63 -2.32 2.86 17.91
C GLU A 63 -1.13 3.10 16.97
N SER A 64 -1.07 4.33 16.43
CA SER A 64 0.07 4.72 15.63
C SER A 64 1.33 4.77 16.50
N PRO A 65 2.45 4.15 16.10
CA PRO A 65 3.68 4.26 16.87
C PRO A 65 4.17 5.72 16.88
N PRO A 66 4.80 6.18 17.97
CA PRO A 66 5.46 7.48 17.97
C PRO A 66 6.62 7.47 16.97
N VAL A 67 6.86 8.61 16.31
CA VAL A 67 7.90 8.73 15.26
C VAL A 67 9.29 8.37 15.80
N GLU A 68 9.56 8.72 17.04
CA GLU A 68 10.83 8.45 17.71
C GLU A 68 11.10 6.95 17.88
N ALA A 69 10.04 6.16 18.08
CA ALA A 69 10.16 4.71 18.28
C ALA A 69 10.48 3.96 16.98
N ILE A 70 10.24 4.56 15.83
CA ILE A 70 10.50 3.94 14.53
C ILE A 70 11.69 4.53 13.78
N THR A 71 12.38 5.52 14.36
CA THR A 71 13.56 6.14 13.74
C THR A 71 14.61 5.06 13.38
N PRO A 72 15.19 5.06 12.14
CA PRO A 72 15.16 6.14 11.13
C PRO A 72 13.97 6.05 10.13
N TYR A 73 13.05 5.14 10.34
CA TYR A 73 11.89 4.99 9.45
C TYR A 73 10.93 6.18 9.60
N ARG A 74 10.29 6.54 8.51
CA ARG A 74 9.32 7.64 8.46
C ARG A 74 7.91 7.17 8.12
N ARG A 75 7.75 5.87 7.87
CA ARG A 75 6.49 5.22 7.52
C ARG A 75 6.32 3.98 8.38
N ALA A 76 5.08 3.70 8.74
CA ALA A 76 4.73 2.48 9.45
C ALA A 76 3.34 2.00 9.04
N LEU A 77 3.25 0.69 8.78
CA LEU A 77 2.01 -0.05 8.65
C LEU A 77 1.59 -0.63 10.00
N VAL A 78 0.30 -0.77 10.19
CA VAL A 78 -0.30 -1.51 11.30
C VAL A 78 -1.40 -2.41 10.76
N ILE A 79 -1.73 -3.47 11.49
CA ILE A 79 -2.78 -4.40 11.11
C ILE A 79 -3.98 -4.21 12.05
N ASN A 80 -5.05 -3.66 11.49
CA ASN A 80 -6.33 -3.48 12.17
C ASN A 80 -7.28 -4.65 11.86
N ARG A 81 -8.27 -4.89 12.71
CA ARG A 81 -9.30 -5.92 12.48
C ARG A 81 -10.64 -5.28 12.15
N TYR A 82 -11.29 -5.84 11.14
CA TYR A 82 -12.58 -5.39 10.65
C TYR A 82 -13.55 -6.55 10.49
N ARG A 83 -14.85 -6.28 10.67
CA ARG A 83 -15.95 -7.15 10.26
C ARG A 83 -16.55 -6.59 8.99
N VAL A 84 -16.53 -7.38 7.92
CA VAL A 84 -17.12 -6.98 6.65
C VAL A 84 -18.65 -7.04 6.74
N THR A 85 -19.30 -5.91 6.46
CA THR A 85 -20.78 -5.80 6.46
C THR A 85 -21.36 -5.87 5.05
N GLU A 86 -20.65 -5.31 4.06
CA GLU A 86 -21.00 -5.37 2.64
C GLU A 86 -19.72 -5.57 1.83
N ALA A 87 -19.77 -6.32 0.75
CA ALA A 87 -18.63 -6.52 -0.14
C ALA A 87 -19.05 -6.78 -1.59
N SER A 88 -18.18 -6.41 -2.55
CA SER A 88 -18.29 -6.84 -3.94
C SER A 88 -18.15 -8.35 -4.12
N ASP A 89 -17.37 -8.98 -3.24
CA ASP A 89 -17.26 -10.44 -3.10
C ASP A 89 -18.10 -10.89 -1.91
N SER A 90 -19.21 -11.56 -2.18
CA SER A 90 -20.17 -11.99 -1.16
C SER A 90 -19.59 -12.98 -0.13
N THR A 91 -18.49 -13.67 -0.47
CA THR A 91 -17.83 -14.61 0.44
C THR A 91 -17.20 -13.92 1.66
N LEU A 92 -16.88 -12.63 1.54
CA LEU A 92 -16.32 -11.84 2.64
C LEU A 92 -17.37 -11.31 3.61
N VAL A 93 -18.65 -11.29 3.24
CA VAL A 93 -19.71 -10.73 4.09
C VAL A 93 -19.82 -11.50 5.40
N ASN A 94 -19.85 -10.78 6.53
CA ASN A 94 -19.79 -11.27 7.92
C ASN A 94 -18.46 -11.94 8.31
N GLN A 95 -17.45 -11.95 7.46
CA GLN A 95 -16.10 -12.40 7.84
C GLN A 95 -15.36 -11.32 8.63
N THR A 96 -14.48 -11.76 9.52
CA THR A 96 -13.46 -10.90 10.12
C THR A 96 -12.20 -10.96 9.23
N VAL A 97 -11.66 -9.80 8.91
CA VAL A 97 -10.46 -9.65 8.11
C VAL A 97 -9.45 -8.75 8.81
N GLN A 98 -8.19 -9.00 8.54
CA GLN A 98 -7.08 -8.16 8.97
C GLN A 98 -6.70 -7.22 7.84
N VAL A 99 -6.54 -5.93 8.15
CA VAL A 99 -6.25 -4.91 7.14
C VAL A 99 -5.00 -4.13 7.53
N ALA A 100 -3.99 -4.22 6.68
CA ALA A 100 -2.79 -3.39 6.77
C ALA A 100 -3.12 -1.97 6.29
N GLU A 101 -2.88 -0.99 7.15
CA GLU A 101 -3.13 0.43 6.88
C GLU A 101 -1.91 1.27 7.29
N TRP A 102 -1.69 2.38 6.59
CA TRP A 102 -0.67 3.33 6.98
C TRP A 102 -1.08 4.07 8.25
N ALA A 103 -0.38 3.79 9.35
CA ALA A 103 -0.50 4.55 10.60
C ALA A 103 0.43 5.77 10.61
N LEU A 104 1.53 5.71 9.84
CA LEU A 104 2.45 6.84 9.62
C LEU A 104 2.86 6.90 8.15
N LEU A 105 2.81 8.10 7.57
CA LEU A 105 3.36 8.45 6.26
C LEU A 105 4.16 9.75 6.40
N ASP A 106 5.43 9.73 6.00
CA ASP A 106 6.36 10.86 6.14
C ASP A 106 6.40 11.46 7.56
N ALA A 107 6.40 10.59 8.57
CA ALA A 107 6.38 10.94 9.98
C ALA A 107 5.11 11.71 10.41
N LYS A 108 4.00 11.53 9.71
CA LYS A 108 2.69 12.11 10.05
C LYS A 108 1.63 11.02 10.09
N ILE A 109 0.69 11.13 11.00
CA ILE A 109 -0.48 10.25 11.04
C ILE A 109 -1.46 10.72 9.96
N PRO A 110 -1.84 9.85 8.99
CA PRO A 110 -2.86 10.21 7.99
C PRO A 110 -4.17 10.60 8.67
N THR A 111 -4.82 11.66 8.18
CA THR A 111 -6.06 12.17 8.80
C THR A 111 -7.17 11.11 8.84
N SER A 112 -7.28 10.29 7.81
CA SER A 112 -8.23 9.18 7.76
C SER A 112 -7.98 8.15 8.87
N TYR A 113 -6.70 7.85 9.12
CA TYR A 113 -6.30 6.96 10.19
C TYR A 113 -6.53 7.57 11.58
N ALA A 114 -6.16 8.85 11.76
CA ALA A 114 -6.34 9.55 13.04
C ALA A 114 -7.80 9.59 13.48
N ARG A 115 -8.74 9.77 12.55
CA ARG A 115 -10.18 9.88 12.81
C ARG A 115 -10.87 8.53 13.01
N ALA A 116 -10.31 7.45 12.47
CA ALA A 116 -10.91 6.12 12.54
C ALA A 116 -11.07 5.64 13.99
N LYS A 117 -12.20 5.03 14.31
CA LYS A 117 -12.52 4.53 15.65
C LYS A 117 -13.15 3.14 15.59
N PRO A 118 -12.92 2.27 16.61
CA PRO A 118 -13.68 1.03 16.75
C PRO A 118 -15.20 1.29 16.74
N GLY A 119 -15.94 0.42 16.07
CA GLY A 119 -17.38 0.55 15.82
C GLY A 119 -17.76 1.40 14.60
N GLU A 120 -16.79 2.10 13.96
CA GLU A 120 -17.05 2.88 12.76
C GLU A 120 -17.07 1.97 11.52
N VAL A 121 -18.07 2.16 10.66
CA VAL A 121 -18.13 1.49 9.35
C VAL A 121 -17.45 2.36 8.31
N ARG A 122 -16.51 1.78 7.57
CA ARG A 122 -15.72 2.46 6.53
C ARG A 122 -15.83 1.71 5.21
N GLU A 123 -15.86 2.46 4.14
CA GLU A 123 -15.68 1.92 2.79
C GLU A 123 -14.20 1.85 2.45
N MET A 124 -13.76 0.68 1.99
CA MET A 124 -12.36 0.41 1.70
C MET A 124 -12.20 -0.39 0.41
N ASN A 125 -11.07 -0.16 -0.27
CA ASN A 125 -10.60 -0.99 -1.35
C ASN A 125 -9.52 -1.93 -0.80
N LEU A 126 -9.78 -3.21 -0.81
CA LEU A 126 -8.88 -4.23 -0.28
C LEU A 126 -8.22 -5.00 -1.42
N GLU A 127 -6.93 -5.22 -1.31
CA GLU A 127 -6.15 -6.12 -2.15
C GLU A 127 -5.41 -7.12 -1.25
N PRO A 128 -5.16 -8.38 -1.67
CA PRO A 128 -4.39 -9.32 -0.87
C PRO A 128 -3.03 -8.72 -0.49
N TYR A 129 -2.63 -8.83 0.77
CA TYR A 129 -1.38 -8.23 1.26
C TYR A 129 -0.14 -8.80 0.58
N ASP A 130 -0.13 -10.09 0.31
CA ASP A 130 0.94 -10.82 -0.36
C ASP A 130 1.11 -10.44 -1.85
N ALA A 131 0.09 -9.84 -2.46
CA ALA A 131 0.19 -9.27 -3.80
C ALA A 131 1.05 -7.98 -3.85
N HIS A 132 1.49 -7.47 -2.68
CA HIS A 132 2.24 -6.24 -2.52
C HIS A 132 3.65 -6.46 -1.94
N PRO A 133 4.59 -7.12 -2.67
CA PRO A 133 5.93 -7.43 -2.14
C PRO A 133 6.73 -6.19 -1.73
N GLN A 134 6.38 -5.00 -2.27
CA GLN A 134 6.99 -3.74 -1.84
C GLN A 134 6.69 -3.37 -0.38
N LEU A 135 5.64 -3.93 0.22
CA LEU A 135 5.28 -3.70 1.62
C LEU A 135 6.13 -4.52 2.59
N GLU A 136 6.79 -5.60 2.13
CA GLU A 136 7.67 -6.43 2.96
C GLU A 136 8.86 -5.65 3.54
N SER A 137 9.30 -4.60 2.84
CA SER A 137 10.39 -3.72 3.30
C SER A 137 9.93 -2.59 4.22
N GLU A 138 8.64 -2.41 4.39
CA GLU A 138 8.09 -1.36 5.24
C GLU A 138 8.04 -1.80 6.71
N ARG A 139 8.13 -0.83 7.63
CA ARG A 139 8.03 -1.12 9.05
C ARG A 139 6.61 -1.53 9.41
N LEU A 140 6.41 -2.80 9.76
CA LEU A 140 5.21 -3.27 10.43
C LEU A 140 5.34 -2.99 11.92
N ALA A 141 4.48 -2.11 12.44
CA ALA A 141 4.55 -1.64 13.82
C ALA A 141 3.56 -2.36 14.77
N SER A 142 2.89 -3.40 14.27
CA SER A 142 2.02 -4.26 15.06
C SER A 142 2.25 -5.72 14.72
N ASP A 143 1.99 -6.59 15.67
CA ASP A 143 1.92 -8.02 15.39
C ASP A 143 0.69 -8.35 14.54
N ILE A 144 0.75 -9.47 13.82
CA ILE A 144 -0.41 -10.02 13.12
C ILE A 144 -1.33 -10.65 14.17
N PRO A 145 -2.55 -10.13 14.39
CA PRO A 145 -3.41 -10.57 15.48
C PRO A 145 -3.87 -12.03 15.37
N SER A 146 -4.00 -12.55 14.16
CA SER A 146 -4.38 -13.93 13.89
C SER A 146 -3.68 -14.45 12.63
N LEU A 147 -3.16 -15.67 12.67
CA LEU A 147 -2.60 -16.36 11.51
C LEU A 147 -3.67 -17.08 10.67
N GLU A 148 -4.89 -17.18 11.20
CA GLU A 148 -6.00 -17.86 10.52
C GLU A 148 -6.84 -16.91 9.65
N GLU A 149 -6.75 -15.59 9.90
CA GLU A 149 -7.47 -14.56 9.17
C GLU A 149 -6.61 -14.04 8.00
N GLU A 150 -7.22 -13.91 6.82
CA GLU A 150 -6.53 -13.31 5.67
C GLU A 150 -6.16 -11.85 5.95
N VAL A 151 -4.95 -11.48 5.52
CA VAL A 151 -4.45 -10.11 5.60
C VAL A 151 -4.64 -9.43 4.24
N TYR A 152 -5.32 -8.30 4.26
CA TYR A 152 -5.51 -7.42 3.12
C TYR A 152 -4.71 -6.13 3.31
N TYR A 153 -4.43 -5.47 2.21
CA TYR A 153 -3.90 -4.11 2.20
C TYR A 153 -5.00 -3.13 1.77
N SER A 154 -5.18 -2.07 2.55
CA SER A 154 -6.11 -0.99 2.20
C SER A 154 -5.47 -0.05 1.18
N VAL A 155 -5.92 -0.16 -0.07
CA VAL A 155 -5.48 0.72 -1.15
C VAL A 155 -6.25 2.02 -1.06
N SER A 156 -5.57 3.11 -0.73
CA SER A 156 -6.18 4.44 -0.78
C SER A 156 -6.68 4.71 -2.19
N SER A 157 -7.94 5.09 -2.33
CA SER A 157 -8.43 5.67 -3.58
C SER A 157 -7.58 6.92 -3.82
N GLY A 158 -6.71 6.88 -4.82
CA GLY A 158 -5.87 8.02 -5.16
C GLY A 158 -6.76 9.25 -5.37
N HIS A 159 -6.45 10.30 -4.63
CA HIS A 159 -6.95 11.64 -4.93
C HIS A 159 -6.06 12.24 -6.00
#